data_78e7aec5cda430c4658a3197a451dc55
#
_entry.id   78e7aec5cda430c4658a3197a451dc55
#
_cell.length_a   1.000
_cell.length_b   1.000
_cell.length_c   1.000
_cell.angle_alpha   90.00
_cell.angle_beta   90.00
_cell.angle_gamma   90.00
#
_symmetry.space_group_name_H-M   'P 1'
#
loop_
_entity.id
_entity.type
_entity.pdbx_description
1 polymer ?
#
loop_
_entity_poly.entity_id
_entity_poly.type
_entity_poly.pdbx_seq_one_letter_code
_entity_poly.pdbx_strand_id
1 'polypeptide(L)'
;MFPALRTAWLVVPLTQVEHFRQQAALTACSVPVLWQQTLADFMRDGHFWRHLKRMRQHYAERRQWMENALTEQGFSVIPQEGGIQLVMSVDGDDIALVRKANQAGLAVQALSRWRITSEGKGGILLSFTNISSAEMAQQAAYQLRMALT
;
A
#
# COMPACT_ATOMS: atom_id res chain seq x y z
N MET A 1 0.78 -6.16 -10.29
CA MET A 1 1.64 -6.98 -11.16
C MET A 1 2.26 -8.06 -10.28
N PHE A 2 3.00 -9.01 -10.76
CA PHE A 2 3.40 -10.22 -10.01
C PHE A 2 4.30 -9.94 -8.79
N PRO A 3 3.80 -10.03 -7.54
CA PRO A 3 4.62 -9.76 -6.35
C PRO A 3 5.81 -10.71 -6.21
N ALA A 4 5.69 -11.93 -6.76
CA ALA A 4 6.72 -12.96 -6.69
C ALA A 4 7.97 -12.64 -7.53
N LEU A 5 7.92 -11.73 -8.48
CA LEU A 5 9.10 -11.34 -9.27
C LEU A 5 10.19 -10.65 -8.43
N ARG A 6 9.80 -9.98 -7.36
CA ARG A 6 10.74 -9.34 -6.42
C ARG A 6 11.82 -8.52 -7.10
N THR A 7 11.45 -7.76 -8.14
CA THR A 7 12.34 -6.96 -8.96
C THR A 7 12.13 -5.49 -8.68
N ALA A 8 13.21 -4.77 -8.44
CA ALA A 8 13.23 -3.32 -8.32
C ALA A 8 14.46 -2.76 -9.05
N TRP A 9 14.41 -1.49 -9.39
CA TRP A 9 15.56 -0.76 -9.92
C TRP A 9 15.70 0.59 -9.20
N LEU A 10 16.93 1.07 -9.13
CA LEU A 10 17.26 2.37 -8.59
C LEU A 10 17.84 3.24 -9.69
N VAL A 11 17.35 4.46 -9.78
CA VAL A 11 17.97 5.51 -10.60
C VAL A 11 18.79 6.38 -9.66
N VAL A 12 20.12 6.35 -9.83
CA VAL A 12 21.05 7.07 -8.98
C VAL A 12 21.89 8.06 -9.83
N PRO A 13 22.39 9.15 -9.24
CA PRO A 13 23.33 10.04 -9.92
C PRO A 13 24.56 9.28 -10.41
N LEU A 14 25.09 9.68 -11.57
CA LEU A 14 26.27 9.00 -12.19
C LEU A 14 27.45 8.85 -11.23
N THR A 15 27.68 9.86 -10.40
CA THR A 15 28.74 9.87 -9.38
C THR A 15 28.57 8.82 -8.29
N GLN A 16 27.37 8.26 -8.12
CA GLN A 16 27.06 7.27 -7.09
C GLN A 16 26.94 5.84 -7.64
N VAL A 17 26.92 5.67 -8.95
CA VAL A 17 26.70 4.36 -9.60
C VAL A 17 27.67 3.30 -9.10
N GLU A 18 28.96 3.63 -9.03
CA GLU A 18 29.98 2.68 -8.61
C GLU A 18 29.84 2.27 -7.14
N HIS A 19 29.54 3.23 -6.28
CA HIS A 19 29.26 2.95 -4.87
C HIS A 19 28.07 1.98 -4.69
N PHE A 20 26.95 2.26 -5.35
CA PHE A 20 25.78 1.38 -5.30
C PHE A 20 26.04 0.00 -5.90
N ARG A 21 26.85 -0.09 -6.97
CA ARG A 21 27.25 -1.37 -7.58
C ARG A 21 28.05 -2.22 -6.60
N GLN A 22 29.02 -1.64 -5.90
CA GLN A 22 29.83 -2.33 -4.90
C GLN A 22 28.96 -2.82 -3.72
N GLN A 23 28.05 -1.99 -3.21
CA GLN A 23 27.14 -2.39 -2.14
C GLN A 23 26.18 -3.50 -2.58
N ALA A 24 25.64 -3.43 -3.79
CA ALA A 24 24.79 -4.49 -4.35
C ALA A 24 25.54 -5.81 -4.49
N ALA A 25 26.80 -5.79 -4.88
CA ALA A 25 27.64 -6.99 -4.97
C ALA A 25 27.87 -7.64 -3.59
N LEU A 26 28.08 -6.83 -2.55
CA LEU A 26 28.27 -7.31 -1.18
C LEU A 26 27.02 -7.94 -0.58
N THR A 27 25.85 -7.42 -0.94
CA THR A 27 24.56 -7.90 -0.41
C THR A 27 23.94 -9.03 -1.23
N ALA A 28 24.61 -9.49 -2.30
CA ALA A 28 24.12 -10.49 -3.25
C ALA A 28 22.73 -10.18 -3.82
N CYS A 29 22.33 -8.90 -3.85
CA CYS A 29 21.06 -8.43 -4.39
C CYS A 29 21.12 -8.39 -5.92
N SER A 30 21.03 -9.55 -6.58
CA SER A 30 20.96 -9.63 -8.04
C SER A 30 19.61 -10.20 -8.49
N VAL A 31 19.07 -9.58 -9.52
CA VAL A 31 17.88 -10.13 -10.22
C VAL A 31 18.40 -10.96 -11.41
N PRO A 32 17.94 -12.21 -11.61
CA PRO A 32 18.34 -13.01 -12.76
C PRO A 32 18.13 -12.27 -14.09
N VAL A 33 19.11 -12.36 -14.98
CA VAL A 33 19.10 -11.64 -16.28
C VAL A 33 17.85 -11.97 -17.09
N LEU A 34 17.38 -13.23 -17.06
CA LEU A 34 16.17 -13.64 -17.76
C LEU A 34 14.93 -12.82 -17.32
N TRP A 35 14.78 -12.58 -16.02
CA TRP A 35 13.68 -11.76 -15.50
C TRP A 35 13.81 -10.28 -15.91
N GLN A 36 15.03 -9.77 -15.95
CA GLN A 36 15.29 -8.39 -16.40
C GLN A 36 14.91 -8.23 -17.88
N GLN A 37 15.31 -9.18 -18.73
CA GLN A 37 14.97 -9.18 -20.16
C GLN A 37 13.47 -9.32 -20.39
N THR A 38 12.83 -10.28 -19.74
CA THR A 38 11.38 -10.48 -19.83
C THR A 38 10.59 -9.23 -19.44
N LEU A 39 11.02 -8.56 -18.35
CA LEU A 39 10.38 -7.33 -17.91
C LEU A 39 10.63 -6.18 -18.90
N ALA A 40 11.83 -6.09 -19.46
CA ALA A 40 12.16 -5.08 -20.47
C ALA A 40 11.29 -5.25 -21.73
N ASP A 41 11.11 -6.48 -22.20
CA ASP A 41 10.25 -6.78 -23.36
C ASP A 41 8.78 -6.46 -23.04
N PHE A 42 8.29 -6.87 -21.87
CA PHE A 42 6.94 -6.53 -21.40
C PHE A 42 6.67 -5.01 -21.34
N MET A 43 7.67 -4.23 -20.97
CA MET A 43 7.61 -2.76 -20.99
C MET A 43 7.65 -2.22 -22.43
N ARG A 44 8.55 -2.72 -23.26
CA ARG A 44 8.77 -2.27 -24.65
C ARG A 44 7.53 -2.53 -25.50
N ASP A 45 6.86 -3.67 -25.32
CA ASP A 45 5.63 -4.04 -26.03
C ASP A 45 4.38 -3.29 -25.51
N GLY A 46 4.57 -2.42 -24.51
CA GLY A 46 3.53 -1.57 -23.97
C GLY A 46 2.54 -2.29 -23.03
N HIS A 47 2.76 -3.56 -22.73
CA HIS A 47 1.92 -4.33 -21.79
C HIS A 47 1.92 -3.74 -20.38
N PHE A 48 3.07 -3.26 -19.93
CA PHE A 48 3.21 -2.62 -18.63
C PHE A 48 2.31 -1.37 -18.49
N TRP A 49 2.35 -0.48 -19.49
CA TRP A 49 1.57 0.75 -19.48
C TRP A 49 0.06 0.49 -19.55
N ARG A 50 -0.36 -0.46 -20.38
CA ARG A 50 -1.76 -0.88 -20.45
C ARG A 50 -2.25 -1.43 -19.11
N HIS A 51 -1.42 -2.23 -18.44
CA HIS A 51 -1.71 -2.76 -17.11
C HIS A 51 -1.82 -1.64 -16.08
N LEU A 52 -0.85 -0.72 -16.02
CA LEU A 52 -0.88 0.42 -15.08
C LEU A 52 -2.11 1.31 -15.28
N LYS A 53 -2.45 1.63 -16.53
CA LYS A 53 -3.64 2.45 -16.84
C LYS A 53 -4.91 1.79 -16.29
N ARG A 54 -5.08 0.50 -16.54
CA ARG A 54 -6.22 -0.27 -16.04
C ARG A 54 -6.25 -0.31 -14.51
N MET A 55 -5.10 -0.56 -13.87
CA MET A 55 -5.03 -0.63 -12.41
C MET A 55 -5.30 0.72 -11.75
N ARG A 56 -4.82 1.82 -12.32
CA ARG A 56 -5.13 3.17 -11.81
C ARG A 56 -6.64 3.45 -11.80
N GLN A 57 -7.35 3.12 -12.86
CA GLN A 57 -8.81 3.28 -12.92
C GLN A 57 -9.50 2.40 -11.88
N HIS A 58 -9.14 1.13 -11.82
CA HIS A 58 -9.68 0.17 -10.86
C HIS A 58 -9.47 0.59 -9.40
N TYR A 59 -8.26 1.05 -9.09
CA TYR A 59 -7.95 1.45 -7.71
C TYR A 59 -8.52 2.80 -7.35
N ALA A 60 -8.67 3.73 -8.30
CA ALA A 60 -9.34 5.00 -8.05
C ALA A 60 -10.80 4.79 -7.61
N GLU A 61 -11.53 3.92 -8.29
CA GLU A 61 -12.92 3.58 -7.97
C GLU A 61 -13.03 2.92 -6.59
N ARG A 62 -12.22 1.90 -6.32
CA ARG A 62 -12.22 1.18 -5.03
C ARG A 62 -11.82 2.07 -3.87
N ARG A 63 -10.87 2.95 -4.11
CA ARG A 63 -10.46 3.96 -3.14
C ARG A 63 -11.63 4.87 -2.79
N GLN A 64 -12.35 5.37 -3.79
CA GLN A 64 -13.49 6.26 -3.58
C GLN A 64 -14.59 5.57 -2.76
N TRP A 65 -14.92 4.31 -3.07
CA TRP A 65 -15.88 3.55 -2.28
C TRP A 65 -15.47 3.45 -0.81
N MET A 66 -14.21 3.14 -0.56
CA MET A 66 -13.72 2.97 0.80
C MET A 66 -13.60 4.30 1.56
N GLU A 67 -13.15 5.39 0.90
CA GLU A 67 -13.11 6.72 1.50
C GLU A 67 -14.51 7.21 1.88
N ASN A 68 -15.50 7.04 0.99
CA ASN A 68 -16.89 7.39 1.27
C ASN A 68 -17.43 6.59 2.45
N ALA A 69 -17.25 5.27 2.43
CA ALA A 69 -17.74 4.38 3.49
C ALA A 69 -17.13 4.70 4.86
N LEU A 70 -15.83 4.99 4.92
CA LEU A 70 -15.17 5.41 6.17
C LEU A 70 -15.69 6.75 6.67
N THR A 71 -15.89 7.71 5.77
CA THR A 71 -16.42 9.03 6.11
C THR A 71 -17.85 8.94 6.66
N GLU A 72 -18.71 8.11 6.06
CA GLU A 72 -20.07 7.85 6.53
C GLU A 72 -20.09 7.22 7.94
N GLN A 73 -19.07 6.45 8.29
CA GLN A 73 -18.90 5.90 9.65
C GLN A 73 -18.23 6.90 10.62
N GLY A 74 -17.96 8.13 10.20
CA GLY A 74 -17.36 9.19 11.01
C GLY A 74 -15.85 9.10 11.18
N PHE A 75 -15.17 8.33 10.34
CA PHE A 75 -13.71 8.26 10.33
C PHE A 75 -13.08 9.37 9.49
N SER A 76 -11.92 9.87 9.93
CA SER A 76 -11.13 10.84 9.19
C SER A 76 -10.03 10.14 8.40
N VAL A 77 -10.13 10.19 7.07
CA VAL A 77 -9.09 9.66 6.17
C VAL A 77 -8.10 10.76 5.85
N ILE A 78 -6.81 10.47 5.99
CA ILE A 78 -5.75 11.41 5.64
C ILE A 78 -5.60 11.46 4.12
N PRO A 79 -5.73 12.63 3.49
CA PRO A 79 -5.58 12.76 2.04
C PRO A 79 -4.19 12.28 1.57
N GLN A 80 -4.16 11.51 0.49
CA GLN A 80 -2.94 11.01 -0.15
C GLN A 80 -3.07 11.07 -1.66
N GLU A 81 -2.02 11.45 -2.36
CA GLU A 81 -2.02 11.56 -3.81
C GLU A 81 -1.93 10.22 -4.55
N GLY A 82 -1.64 9.12 -3.86
CA GLY A 82 -1.49 7.82 -4.50
C GLY A 82 -1.39 6.65 -3.52
N GLY A 83 -0.94 5.52 -4.03
CA GLY A 83 -0.80 4.28 -3.25
C GLY A 83 -2.01 3.37 -3.34
N ILE A 84 -1.92 2.24 -2.65
CA ILE A 84 -2.94 1.18 -2.58
C ILE A 84 -3.50 0.97 -1.17
N GLN A 85 -3.17 1.89 -0.28
CA GLN A 85 -3.62 1.92 1.10
C GLN A 85 -4.19 3.28 1.44
N LEU A 86 -5.07 3.32 2.42
CA LEU A 86 -5.56 4.55 3.05
C LEU A 86 -4.99 4.63 4.47
N VAL A 87 -4.80 5.83 4.94
CA VAL A 87 -4.46 6.11 6.33
C VAL A 87 -5.65 6.80 6.99
N MET A 88 -6.20 6.15 7.99
CA MET A 88 -7.25 6.70 8.83
C MET A 88 -6.62 7.27 10.10
N SER A 89 -6.90 8.52 10.43
CA SER A 89 -6.45 9.13 11.68
C SER A 89 -7.22 8.56 12.85
N VAL A 90 -6.52 8.24 13.93
CA VAL A 90 -7.12 7.80 15.20
C VAL A 90 -6.47 8.52 16.37
N ASP A 91 -7.25 8.75 17.42
CA ASP A 91 -6.73 9.26 18.69
C ASP A 91 -6.35 8.08 19.61
N GLY A 92 -5.24 8.23 20.32
CA GLY A 92 -4.74 7.24 21.26
C GLY A 92 -3.82 6.17 20.65
N ASP A 93 -3.82 4.99 21.27
CA ASP A 93 -2.94 3.85 20.91
C ASP A 93 -3.47 3.09 19.69
N ASP A 94 -2.92 3.39 18.54
CA ASP A 94 -3.29 2.73 17.27
C ASP A 94 -2.93 1.23 17.25
N ILE A 95 -1.95 0.79 18.03
CA ILE A 95 -1.59 -0.64 18.16
C ILE A 95 -2.71 -1.40 18.86
N ALA A 96 -3.25 -0.84 19.94
CA ALA A 96 -4.36 -1.43 20.66
C ALA A 96 -5.63 -1.49 19.79
N LEU A 97 -5.94 -0.41 19.08
CA LEU A 97 -7.08 -0.34 18.15
C LEU A 97 -6.95 -1.35 17.01
N VAL A 98 -5.78 -1.46 16.39
CA VAL A 98 -5.50 -2.46 15.34
C VAL A 98 -5.65 -3.88 15.86
N ARG A 99 -5.25 -4.16 17.09
CA ARG A 99 -5.44 -5.48 17.69
C ARG A 99 -6.92 -5.85 17.78
N LYS A 100 -7.79 -4.92 18.24
CA LYS A 100 -9.25 -5.12 18.26
C LYS A 100 -9.80 -5.38 16.85
N ALA A 101 -9.42 -4.55 15.87
CA ALA A 101 -9.87 -4.70 14.50
C ALA A 101 -9.46 -6.06 13.89
N ASN A 102 -8.21 -6.50 14.12
CA ASN A 102 -7.72 -7.78 13.64
C ASN A 102 -8.43 -8.97 14.32
N GLN A 103 -8.77 -8.86 15.61
CA GLN A 103 -9.59 -9.86 16.31
C GLN A 103 -11.01 -9.97 15.74
N ALA A 104 -11.53 -8.87 15.20
CA ALA A 104 -12.81 -8.86 14.48
C ALA A 104 -12.71 -9.33 13.01
N GLY A 105 -11.56 -9.86 12.59
CA GLY A 105 -11.33 -10.40 11.25
C GLY A 105 -10.90 -9.39 10.19
N LEU A 106 -10.58 -8.17 10.57
CA LEU A 106 -10.08 -7.13 9.66
C LEU A 106 -8.55 -7.18 9.59
N ALA A 107 -7.98 -7.10 8.38
CA ALA A 107 -6.53 -7.08 8.17
C ALA A 107 -6.02 -5.63 8.04
N VAL A 108 -5.79 -4.97 9.18
CA VAL A 108 -5.31 -3.58 9.24
C VAL A 108 -3.96 -3.50 9.98
N GLN A 109 -3.26 -2.37 9.83
CA GLN A 109 -1.95 -2.16 10.44
C GLN A 109 -1.88 -0.80 11.16
N ALA A 110 -1.10 -0.75 12.25
CA ALA A 110 -0.86 0.48 12.98
C ALA A 110 0.19 1.34 12.27
N LEU A 111 -0.09 2.61 12.06
CA LEU A 111 0.85 3.56 11.46
C LEU A 111 2.10 3.75 12.32
N SER A 112 1.97 3.73 13.63
CA SER A 112 3.09 3.89 14.57
C SER A 112 4.18 2.83 14.39
N ARG A 113 3.85 1.62 13.89
CA ARG A 113 4.83 0.56 13.61
C ARG A 113 5.82 0.91 12.48
N TRP A 114 5.48 1.87 11.64
CA TRP A 114 6.30 2.31 10.51
C TRP A 114 7.12 3.56 10.83
N ARG A 115 7.00 4.08 12.04
CA ARG A 115 7.76 5.25 12.48
C ARG A 115 9.08 4.87 13.12
N ILE A 116 10.07 5.71 12.93
CA ILE A 116 11.38 5.62 13.59
C ILE A 116 11.33 6.30 14.96
N THR A 117 10.48 7.33 15.09
CA THR A 117 10.28 8.07 16.36
C THR A 117 8.90 7.78 16.93
N SER A 118 8.76 7.91 18.24
CA SER A 118 7.47 7.74 18.95
C SER A 118 6.52 8.93 18.80
N GLU A 119 6.99 10.03 18.21
CA GLU A 119 6.21 11.26 18.06
C GLU A 119 5.25 11.18 16.86
N GLY A 120 4.05 11.73 17.02
CA GLY A 120 3.03 11.91 16.00
C GLY A 120 1.71 11.20 16.32
N LYS A 121 0.64 11.61 15.62
CA LYS A 121 -0.70 11.04 15.79
C LYS A 121 -0.76 9.59 15.35
N GLY A 122 -1.52 8.78 16.07
CA GLY A 122 -1.85 7.42 15.68
C GLY A 122 -2.59 7.34 14.35
N GLY A 123 -2.56 6.18 13.74
CA GLY A 123 -3.30 5.95 12.50
C GLY A 123 -3.46 4.47 12.18
N ILE A 124 -4.48 4.15 11.41
CA ILE A 124 -4.72 2.81 10.91
C ILE A 124 -4.51 2.81 9.39
N LEU A 125 -3.61 1.93 8.93
CA LEU A 125 -3.43 1.65 7.51
C LEU A 125 -4.36 0.51 7.11
N LEU A 126 -5.13 0.73 6.06
CA LEU A 126 -6.02 -0.27 5.47
C LEU A 126 -5.88 -0.29 3.95
N SER A 127 -6.00 -1.48 3.37
CA SER A 127 -5.96 -1.67 1.93
C SER A 127 -7.37 -1.69 1.35
N PHE A 128 -7.56 -0.99 0.24
CA PHE A 128 -8.81 -1.01 -0.52
C PHE A 128 -8.75 -1.94 -1.76
N THR A 129 -7.63 -2.60 -1.98
CA THR A 129 -7.41 -3.40 -3.20
C THR A 129 -8.34 -4.61 -3.33
N ASN A 130 -8.83 -5.12 -2.21
CA ASN A 130 -9.75 -6.27 -2.15
C ASN A 130 -11.23 -5.87 -2.22
N ILE A 131 -11.54 -4.58 -2.13
CA ILE A 131 -12.92 -4.08 -2.20
C ILE A 131 -13.42 -4.23 -3.63
N SER A 132 -14.49 -4.97 -3.84
CA SER A 132 -15.05 -5.26 -5.15
C SER A 132 -16.33 -4.49 -5.47
N SER A 133 -16.96 -3.86 -4.46
CA SER A 133 -18.15 -3.02 -4.63
C SER A 133 -18.28 -1.99 -3.50
N ALA A 134 -19.15 -1.00 -3.69
CA ALA A 134 -19.46 0.00 -2.68
C ALA A 134 -20.09 -0.63 -1.41
N GLU A 135 -20.95 -1.65 -1.58
CA GLU A 135 -21.58 -2.37 -0.47
C GLU A 135 -20.54 -3.09 0.39
N MET A 136 -19.52 -3.70 -0.26
CA MET A 136 -18.43 -4.34 0.47
C MET A 136 -17.60 -3.32 1.25
N ALA A 137 -17.38 -2.13 0.69
CA ALA A 137 -16.71 -1.03 1.39
C ALA A 137 -17.50 -0.58 2.62
N GLN A 138 -18.83 -0.40 2.49
CA GLN A 138 -19.69 -0.03 3.60
C GLN A 138 -19.70 -1.09 4.70
N GLN A 139 -19.77 -2.36 4.33
CA GLN A 139 -19.71 -3.46 5.29
C GLN A 139 -18.38 -3.48 6.05
N ALA A 140 -17.27 -3.32 5.36
CA ALA A 140 -15.94 -3.29 5.98
C ALA A 140 -15.77 -2.09 6.92
N ALA A 141 -16.24 -0.90 6.52
CA ALA A 141 -16.18 0.31 7.34
C ALA A 141 -17.09 0.18 8.58
N TYR A 142 -18.28 -0.40 8.44
CA TYR A 142 -19.17 -0.70 9.57
C TYR A 142 -18.54 -1.69 10.55
N GLN A 143 -17.96 -2.79 10.06
CA GLN A 143 -17.24 -3.76 10.90
C GLN A 143 -16.10 -3.10 11.66
N LEU A 144 -15.35 -2.23 11.00
CA LEU A 144 -14.27 -1.47 11.62
C LEU A 144 -14.82 -0.57 12.74
N ARG A 145 -15.92 0.13 12.49
CA ARG A 145 -16.59 0.97 13.51
C ARG A 145 -16.95 0.16 14.74
N MET A 146 -17.61 -0.99 14.54
CA MET A 146 -18.02 -1.87 15.65
C MET A 146 -16.84 -2.44 16.44
N ALA A 147 -15.75 -2.74 15.75
CA ALA A 147 -14.54 -3.26 16.41
C ALA A 147 -13.77 -2.21 17.25
N LEU A 148 -13.90 -0.93 16.89
CA LEU A 148 -13.20 0.17 17.57
C LEU A 148 -14.02 0.86 18.66
N THR A 149 -15.29 0.59 18.73
CA THR A 149 -16.18 1.04 19.82
C THR A 149 -16.06 0.11 21.02
#